data_175050e5624e23a45196c89c5dc6ff83
#
_entry.id   175050e5624e23a45196c89c5dc6ff83
#
_cell.length_a   1.000
_cell.length_b   1.000
_cell.length_c   1.000
_cell.angle_alpha   90.00
_cell.angle_beta   90.00
_cell.angle_gamma   90.00
#
_symmetry.space_group_name_H-M   'P 1'
#
loop_
_entity.id
_entity.type
_entity.pdbx_description
1 polymer ?
#
loop_
_entity_poly.entity_id
_entity_poly.type
_entity_poly.pdbx_seq_one_letter_code
_entity_poly.pdbx_strand_id
1 'polypeptide(L)'
;ESAKDVVAQLHPQREFDPAQIPRVQEPEPRPQQQFAPPQQQQPQPQPMAQPMAQPQQPMAPAPKKKGKGGLIALITVLAVAAIAAAAALWFFLSYPSWNDKEQNLADAYPDLVGSRSGQDGFDGAKCSSREPEPGQEAKISCVGDGFNYIVTYYPSVEERDAMLPDAEPVELSNDQCTIQSFETTADVPTYVMAVEGTQSAFLVWGDKAEEERLNLPLCAS
;
A
#
# COMPACT_ATOMS: atom_id res chain seq x y z
N GLU A 1 59.46 -3.16 0.56
CA GLU A 1 58.38 -3.57 1.49
C GLU A 1 57.16 -3.90 0.65
N SER A 2 56.73 -5.15 0.70
CA SER A 2 55.76 -5.67 -0.26
C SER A 2 54.34 -5.46 0.31
N ALA A 3 53.38 -5.07 -0.57
CA ALA A 3 51.97 -4.81 -0.23
C ALA A 3 51.26 -5.99 0.50
N LYS A 4 51.90 -7.14 0.60
CA LYS A 4 51.38 -8.31 1.31
C LYS A 4 51.52 -8.21 2.85
N ASP A 5 52.42 -7.37 3.37
CA ASP A 5 52.65 -7.25 4.82
C ASP A 5 51.66 -6.29 5.50
N VAL A 6 50.96 -5.45 4.73
CA VAL A 6 49.98 -4.49 5.26
C VAL A 6 48.61 -5.12 5.47
N VAL A 7 48.26 -6.15 4.68
CA VAL A 7 46.97 -6.84 4.78
C VAL A 7 46.86 -7.76 6.01
N ALA A 8 48.01 -8.27 6.51
CA ALA A 8 48.04 -9.17 7.66
C ALA A 8 47.76 -8.48 9.02
N GLN A 9 47.83 -7.13 9.08
CA GLN A 9 47.62 -6.37 10.33
C GLN A 9 46.19 -5.88 10.52
N LEU A 10 45.31 -6.01 9.50
CA LEU A 10 43.95 -5.44 9.53
C LEU A 10 42.83 -6.45 9.90
N HIS A 11 43.14 -7.72 10.08
CA HIS A 11 42.15 -8.70 10.50
C HIS A 11 42.56 -9.42 11.76
N PRO A 12 42.20 -8.94 12.97
CA PRO A 12 42.18 -9.81 14.15
C PRO A 12 41.10 -10.86 13.89
N GLN A 13 41.51 -12.10 13.62
CA GLN A 13 40.59 -13.24 13.60
C GLN A 13 39.93 -13.32 14.98
N ARG A 14 38.64 -12.89 15.05
CA ARG A 14 37.79 -13.25 16.18
C ARG A 14 37.54 -14.75 16.09
N GLU A 15 38.26 -15.48 16.94
CA GLU A 15 37.99 -16.89 17.21
C GLU A 15 36.54 -17.02 17.68
N PHE A 16 35.71 -17.66 16.86
CA PHE A 16 34.29 -17.87 17.15
C PHE A 16 34.19 -18.97 18.19
N ASP A 17 33.91 -18.61 19.45
CA ASP A 17 33.64 -19.55 20.51
C ASP A 17 32.20 -20.07 20.39
N PRO A 18 31.97 -21.34 19.99
CA PRO A 18 30.63 -21.90 19.81
C PRO A 18 29.86 -22.10 21.13
N ALA A 19 30.46 -21.80 22.29
CA ALA A 19 29.82 -21.92 23.60
C ALA A 19 28.96 -20.70 24.00
N GLN A 20 28.98 -19.62 23.22
CA GLN A 20 28.25 -18.37 23.54
C GLN A 20 26.98 -18.15 22.71
N ILE A 21 26.35 -19.19 22.17
CA ILE A 21 25.05 -19.07 21.58
C ILE A 21 24.00 -18.93 22.70
N PRO A 22 23.33 -17.76 22.86
CA PRO A 22 22.23 -17.65 23.79
C PRO A 22 21.15 -18.64 23.34
N ARG A 23 20.72 -19.55 24.22
CA ARG A 23 19.55 -20.39 23.96
C ARG A 23 18.34 -19.47 23.73
N VAL A 24 17.83 -19.50 22.54
CA VAL A 24 16.52 -18.92 22.24
C VAL A 24 15.52 -19.61 23.15
N GLN A 25 14.97 -18.89 24.11
CA GLN A 25 13.86 -19.37 24.92
C GLN A 25 12.67 -19.57 23.98
N GLU A 26 12.28 -20.83 23.88
CA GLU A 26 11.03 -21.24 23.22
C GLU A 26 9.87 -20.46 23.83
N PRO A 27 9.03 -19.77 23.04
CA PRO A 27 7.92 -19.00 23.57
C PRO A 27 6.92 -19.95 24.25
N GLU A 28 6.62 -19.68 25.52
CA GLU A 28 5.55 -20.39 26.25
C GLU A 28 4.23 -20.35 25.47
N PRO A 29 3.53 -21.48 25.36
CA PRO A 29 2.24 -21.52 24.67
C PRO A 29 1.25 -20.60 25.39
N ARG A 30 0.75 -19.59 24.70
CA ARG A 30 -0.33 -18.75 25.20
C ARG A 30 -1.56 -19.60 25.45
N PRO A 31 -2.28 -19.39 26.57
CA PRO A 31 -3.54 -20.07 26.83
C PRO A 31 -4.52 -19.78 25.68
N GLN A 32 -5.01 -20.82 25.05
CA GLN A 32 -6.09 -20.73 24.08
C GLN A 32 -7.31 -20.15 24.78
N GLN A 33 -7.72 -18.95 24.37
CA GLN A 33 -9.03 -18.41 24.72
C GLN A 33 -10.08 -19.31 24.09
N GLN A 34 -10.76 -20.07 24.95
CA GLN A 34 -11.95 -20.82 24.60
C GLN A 34 -13.01 -19.85 24.11
N PHE A 35 -13.27 -19.86 22.80
CA PHE A 35 -14.45 -19.23 22.25
C PHE A 35 -15.69 -19.94 22.81
N ALA A 36 -16.47 -19.20 23.61
CA ALA A 36 -17.79 -19.65 24.03
C ALA A 36 -18.69 -19.79 22.78
N PRO A 37 -19.48 -20.89 22.69
CA PRO A 37 -20.40 -21.05 21.57
C PRO A 37 -21.47 -19.97 21.58
N PRO A 38 -21.97 -19.52 20.40
CA PRO A 38 -23.07 -18.58 20.32
C PRO A 38 -24.32 -19.12 21.03
N GLN A 39 -24.81 -18.37 21.98
CA GLN A 39 -26.13 -18.67 22.61
C GLN A 39 -27.21 -18.55 21.54
N GLN A 40 -27.84 -19.66 21.23
CA GLN A 40 -29.08 -19.71 20.46
C GLN A 40 -30.16 -18.95 21.25
N GLN A 41 -30.60 -17.83 20.72
CA GLN A 41 -31.79 -17.14 21.20
C GLN A 41 -32.98 -18.03 20.96
N GLN A 42 -33.58 -18.52 22.08
CA GLN A 42 -34.85 -19.20 22.07
C GLN A 42 -35.93 -18.27 21.52
N PRO A 43 -36.82 -18.76 20.65
CA PRO A 43 -37.98 -18.01 20.20
C PRO A 43 -38.93 -17.78 21.37
N GLN A 44 -39.23 -16.52 21.70
CA GLN A 44 -40.30 -16.18 22.64
C GLN A 44 -41.65 -16.61 22.06
N PRO A 45 -42.52 -17.25 22.87
CA PRO A 45 -43.90 -17.54 22.46
C PRO A 45 -44.67 -16.23 22.30
N GLN A 46 -45.22 -16.01 21.14
CA GLN A 46 -46.15 -14.91 20.88
C GLN A 46 -47.48 -15.20 21.62
N PRO A 47 -48.03 -14.22 22.36
CA PRO A 47 -49.39 -14.33 22.86
C PRO A 47 -50.40 -14.28 21.71
N MET A 48 -51.26 -15.31 21.66
CA MET A 48 -52.41 -15.32 20.74
C MET A 48 -53.34 -14.16 21.08
N ALA A 49 -53.44 -13.20 20.15
CA ALA A 49 -54.47 -12.19 20.22
C ALA A 49 -55.79 -12.75 19.66
N GLN A 50 -56.83 -12.67 20.48
CA GLN A 50 -58.20 -13.01 20.12
C GLN A 50 -58.78 -12.05 19.09
N PRO A 51 -59.58 -12.51 18.13
CA PRO A 51 -60.24 -11.64 17.19
C PRO A 51 -61.53 -11.08 17.77
N MET A 52 -61.55 -9.82 18.18
CA MET A 52 -62.83 -9.08 18.32
C MET A 52 -63.10 -8.29 17.04
N ALA A 53 -64.04 -8.77 16.29
CA ALA A 53 -64.63 -8.04 15.19
C ALA A 53 -65.46 -6.85 15.73
N GLN A 54 -64.99 -5.64 15.53
CA GLN A 54 -65.84 -4.44 15.65
C GLN A 54 -66.31 -4.00 14.26
N PRO A 55 -67.59 -3.59 14.10
CA PRO A 55 -68.08 -3.10 12.83
C PRO A 55 -67.41 -1.78 12.47
N GLN A 56 -66.75 -1.75 11.31
CA GLN A 56 -66.16 -0.53 10.74
C GLN A 56 -67.29 0.44 10.30
N GLN A 57 -67.41 1.56 10.97
CA GLN A 57 -68.09 2.73 10.44
C GLN A 57 -67.31 3.32 9.25
N PRO A 58 -67.99 3.77 8.19
CA PRO A 58 -67.32 4.40 7.08
C PRO A 58 -66.72 5.72 7.54
N MET A 59 -65.41 5.77 7.66
CA MET A 59 -64.73 7.03 7.89
C MET A 59 -64.76 7.88 6.63
N ALA A 60 -65.29 9.08 6.78
CA ALA A 60 -65.18 10.12 5.76
C ALA A 60 -63.72 10.40 5.41
N PRO A 61 -63.38 10.66 4.11
CA PRO A 61 -62.03 10.92 3.73
C PRO A 61 -61.48 12.18 4.41
N ALA A 62 -60.48 11.97 5.25
CA ALA A 62 -59.77 13.06 5.92
C ALA A 62 -59.17 14.05 4.86
N PRO A 63 -59.29 15.36 5.09
CA PRO A 63 -58.71 16.33 4.16
C PRO A 63 -57.20 16.14 4.07
N LYS A 64 -56.72 15.87 2.87
CA LYS A 64 -55.28 15.80 2.56
C LYS A 64 -54.63 17.13 2.95
N LYS A 65 -54.04 17.22 4.13
CA LYS A 65 -53.14 18.32 4.48
C LYS A 65 -52.06 18.35 3.44
N LYS A 66 -52.03 19.40 2.59
CA LYS A 66 -50.89 19.70 1.73
C LYS A 66 -49.69 19.93 2.63
N GLY A 67 -48.96 18.86 2.88
CA GLY A 67 -47.88 18.84 3.86
C GLY A 67 -46.67 19.61 3.31
N LYS A 68 -46.13 20.49 4.13
CA LYS A 68 -44.83 21.12 3.96
C LYS A 68 -43.69 20.11 3.89
N GLY A 69 -43.97 18.80 3.97
CA GLY A 69 -43.02 17.69 3.91
C GLY A 69 -42.29 17.58 2.56
N GLY A 70 -42.93 17.95 1.45
CA GLY A 70 -42.27 17.90 0.15
C GLY A 70 -41.15 18.94 0.01
N LEU A 71 -41.30 20.12 0.61
CA LEU A 71 -40.26 21.15 0.59
C LEU A 71 -39.07 20.75 1.47
N ILE A 72 -39.35 20.19 2.63
CA ILE A 72 -38.26 19.71 3.55
C ILE A 72 -37.50 18.57 2.90
N ALA A 73 -38.20 17.60 2.28
CA ALA A 73 -37.53 16.50 1.57
C ALA A 73 -36.66 17.00 0.40
N LEU A 74 -37.14 18.01 -0.35
CA LEU A 74 -36.35 18.60 -1.43
C LEU A 74 -35.08 19.29 -0.89
N ILE A 75 -35.19 20.07 0.19
CA ILE A 75 -34.07 20.79 0.78
C ILE A 75 -33.02 19.79 1.32
N THR A 76 -33.46 18.69 1.96
CA THR A 76 -32.52 17.65 2.44
C THR A 76 -31.78 16.97 1.29
N VAL A 77 -32.46 16.62 0.21
CA VAL A 77 -31.82 16.02 -0.96
C VAL A 77 -30.80 16.98 -1.59
N LEU A 78 -31.13 18.25 -1.73
CA LEU A 78 -30.23 19.26 -2.27
C LEU A 78 -29.01 19.49 -1.36
N ALA A 79 -29.20 19.50 -0.04
CA ALA A 79 -28.10 19.63 0.93
C ALA A 79 -27.15 18.46 0.86
N VAL A 80 -27.66 17.22 0.81
CA VAL A 80 -26.83 16.01 0.67
C VAL A 80 -26.07 16.02 -0.67
N ALA A 81 -26.74 16.40 -1.76
CA ALA A 81 -26.08 16.50 -3.07
C ALA A 81 -24.97 17.56 -3.07
N ALA A 82 -25.19 18.71 -2.42
CA ALA A 82 -24.18 19.77 -2.31
C ALA A 82 -22.96 19.31 -1.48
N ILE A 83 -23.16 18.59 -0.37
CA ILE A 83 -22.08 18.06 0.45
C ILE A 83 -21.30 16.99 -0.33
N ALA A 84 -21.99 16.09 -1.05
CA ALA A 84 -21.33 15.09 -1.87
C ALA A 84 -20.51 15.71 -3.01
N ALA A 85 -21.05 16.74 -3.68
CA ALA A 85 -20.33 17.48 -4.71
C ALA A 85 -19.09 18.21 -4.15
N ALA A 86 -19.21 18.85 -2.99
CA ALA A 86 -18.09 19.51 -2.33
C ALA A 86 -17.00 18.52 -1.91
N ALA A 87 -17.37 17.36 -1.37
CA ALA A 87 -16.44 16.29 -1.00
C ALA A 87 -15.74 15.71 -2.23
N ALA A 88 -16.45 15.48 -3.32
CA ALA A 88 -15.87 15.02 -4.58
C ALA A 88 -14.89 16.04 -5.15
N LEU A 89 -15.29 17.32 -5.19
CA LEU A 89 -14.42 18.39 -5.67
C LEU A 89 -13.15 18.51 -4.84
N TRP A 90 -13.27 18.44 -3.50
CA TRP A 90 -12.13 18.47 -2.62
C TRP A 90 -11.19 17.28 -2.84
N PHE A 91 -11.74 16.08 -3.04
CA PHE A 91 -10.97 14.88 -3.37
C PHE A 91 -10.17 15.06 -4.68
N PHE A 92 -10.81 15.53 -5.74
CA PHE A 92 -10.12 15.75 -7.02
C PHE A 92 -9.06 16.85 -6.98
N LEU A 93 -9.27 17.89 -6.16
CA LEU A 93 -8.27 18.95 -5.98
C LEU A 93 -7.10 18.52 -5.08
N SER A 94 -7.37 17.66 -4.08
CA SER A 94 -6.36 17.18 -3.14
C SER A 94 -5.47 16.07 -3.74
N TYR A 95 -6.02 15.27 -4.66
CA TYR A 95 -5.34 14.14 -5.29
C TYR A 95 -5.36 14.28 -6.81
N PRO A 96 -4.44 15.03 -7.40
CA PRO A 96 -4.36 15.18 -8.85
C PRO A 96 -4.11 13.83 -9.53
N SER A 97 -4.64 13.66 -10.73
CA SER A 97 -4.38 12.48 -11.55
C SER A 97 -2.90 12.43 -11.94
N TRP A 98 -2.38 11.23 -12.11
CA TRP A 98 -1.11 11.01 -12.78
C TRP A 98 -1.16 11.53 -14.22
N ASN A 99 -0.03 11.91 -14.80
CA ASN A 99 0.06 12.09 -16.24
C ASN A 99 0.02 10.71 -16.94
N ASP A 100 -0.13 10.69 -18.28
CA ASP A 100 -0.34 9.44 -19.03
C ASP A 100 0.78 8.41 -18.80
N LYS A 101 2.04 8.84 -18.68
CA LYS A 101 3.17 7.95 -18.44
C LYS A 101 3.24 7.45 -17.00
N GLU A 102 2.96 8.31 -16.05
CA GLU A 102 2.88 7.96 -14.63
C GLU A 102 1.67 7.05 -14.36
N GLN A 103 0.55 7.25 -15.09
CA GLN A 103 -0.63 6.38 -14.97
C GLN A 103 -0.29 4.96 -15.42
N ASN A 104 0.41 4.80 -16.54
CA ASN A 104 0.88 3.48 -16.99
C ASN A 104 1.77 2.81 -15.94
N LEU A 105 2.63 3.59 -15.26
CA LEU A 105 3.47 3.09 -14.19
C LEU A 105 2.66 2.68 -12.94
N ALA A 106 1.68 3.50 -12.55
CA ALA A 106 0.78 3.19 -11.45
C ALA A 106 -0.12 1.97 -11.74
N ASP A 107 -0.56 1.81 -12.99
CA ASP A 107 -1.36 0.66 -13.43
C ASP A 107 -0.51 -0.64 -13.48
N ALA A 108 0.78 -0.52 -13.80
CA ALA A 108 1.71 -1.66 -13.78
C ALA A 108 2.06 -2.12 -12.35
N TYR A 109 2.01 -1.21 -11.38
CA TYR A 109 2.39 -1.47 -9.98
C TYR A 109 1.32 -0.93 -9.01
N PRO A 110 0.06 -1.41 -9.07
CA PRO A 110 -1.06 -0.84 -8.31
C PRO A 110 -0.92 -0.99 -6.79
N ASP A 111 -0.23 -2.04 -6.33
CA ASP A 111 0.03 -2.27 -4.91
C ASP A 111 1.25 -1.50 -4.38
N LEU A 112 2.07 -0.98 -5.30
CA LEU A 112 3.24 -0.18 -4.96
C LEU A 112 2.91 1.32 -4.97
N VAL A 113 2.16 1.78 -5.97
CA VAL A 113 1.87 3.20 -6.20
C VAL A 113 0.36 3.42 -6.11
N GLY A 114 -0.07 4.40 -5.31
CA GLY A 114 -1.48 4.76 -5.23
C GLY A 114 -2.06 5.23 -6.58
N SER A 115 -3.36 5.12 -6.76
CA SER A 115 -4.05 5.43 -8.02
C SER A 115 -4.03 6.93 -8.40
N ARG A 116 -3.58 7.80 -7.50
CA ARG A 116 -3.45 9.25 -7.72
C ARG A 116 -2.26 9.81 -6.94
N SER A 117 -1.70 10.92 -7.42
CA SER A 117 -0.66 11.66 -6.71
C SER A 117 -1.15 12.14 -5.33
N GLY A 118 -0.33 11.95 -4.30
CA GLY A 118 -0.64 12.26 -2.91
C GLY A 118 -1.35 11.16 -2.14
N GLN A 119 -1.74 10.07 -2.79
CA GLN A 119 -2.31 8.89 -2.12
C GLN A 119 -1.22 7.98 -1.54
N ASP A 120 -1.67 7.05 -0.70
CA ASP A 120 -0.80 6.04 -0.12
C ASP A 120 -0.45 4.97 -1.17
N GLY A 121 0.85 4.67 -1.25
CA GLY A 121 1.39 3.50 -1.90
C GLY A 121 1.71 2.39 -0.91
N PHE A 122 2.69 1.56 -1.24
CA PHE A 122 3.14 0.45 -0.39
C PHE A 122 3.55 0.95 1.01
N ASP A 123 3.15 0.22 2.04
CA ASP A 123 3.36 0.51 3.46
C ASP A 123 2.98 1.96 3.87
N GLY A 124 1.94 2.52 3.26
CA GLY A 124 1.42 3.85 3.56
C GLY A 124 2.32 5.01 3.12
N ALA A 125 3.36 4.75 2.31
CA ALA A 125 4.22 5.79 1.75
C ALA A 125 3.43 6.74 0.85
N LYS A 126 3.60 8.05 1.01
CA LYS A 126 2.93 9.08 0.21
C LYS A 126 3.62 9.24 -1.13
N CYS A 127 2.91 8.88 -2.21
CA CYS A 127 3.43 8.93 -3.56
C CYS A 127 3.11 10.26 -4.26
N SER A 128 4.09 10.83 -4.93
CA SER A 128 3.95 12.09 -5.67
C SER A 128 4.71 12.06 -6.99
N SER A 129 4.15 12.75 -7.99
CA SER A 129 4.82 13.00 -9.27
C SER A 129 6.15 13.75 -9.08
N ARG A 130 7.14 13.38 -9.85
CA ARG A 130 8.44 14.06 -9.94
C ARG A 130 8.82 14.29 -11.40
N GLU A 131 9.59 15.33 -11.63
CA GLU A 131 10.16 15.58 -12.95
C GLU A 131 11.11 14.42 -13.32
N PRO A 132 10.89 13.75 -14.48
CA PRO A 132 11.80 12.71 -14.96
C PRO A 132 13.18 13.27 -15.28
N GLU A 133 14.23 12.51 -15.01
CA GLU A 133 15.59 12.83 -15.41
C GLU A 133 15.80 12.50 -16.90
N PRO A 134 16.86 13.03 -17.52
CA PRO A 134 17.19 12.69 -18.91
C PRO A 134 17.25 11.16 -19.10
N GLY A 135 16.52 10.66 -20.09
CA GLY A 135 16.39 9.24 -20.37
C GLY A 135 15.20 8.55 -19.68
N GLN A 136 14.53 9.22 -18.75
CA GLN A 136 13.31 8.71 -18.09
C GLN A 136 12.05 9.31 -18.73
N GLU A 137 10.99 8.53 -18.83
CA GLU A 137 9.66 8.99 -19.29
C GLU A 137 8.69 9.31 -18.15
N ALA A 138 8.84 8.66 -16.99
CA ALA A 138 8.07 8.93 -15.79
C ALA A 138 8.89 8.70 -14.53
N LYS A 139 8.54 9.45 -13.47
CA LYS A 139 9.17 9.33 -12.15
C LYS A 139 8.15 9.61 -11.05
N ILE A 140 7.94 8.63 -10.19
CA ILE A 140 7.08 8.73 -9.01
C ILE A 140 7.94 8.51 -7.77
N SER A 141 7.85 9.40 -6.79
CA SER A 141 8.54 9.29 -5.51
C SER A 141 7.55 9.04 -4.39
N CYS A 142 7.80 8.00 -3.61
CA CYS A 142 7.00 7.61 -2.46
C CYS A 142 7.84 7.74 -1.18
N VAL A 143 7.31 8.45 -0.19
CA VAL A 143 8.00 8.75 1.07
C VAL A 143 7.21 8.14 2.23
N GLY A 144 7.84 7.22 2.95
CA GLY A 144 7.28 6.53 4.10
C GLY A 144 8.07 6.75 5.39
N ASP A 145 7.77 5.98 6.42
CA ASP A 145 8.43 6.05 7.73
C ASP A 145 9.67 5.12 7.79
N GLY A 146 10.85 5.71 7.59
CA GLY A 146 12.14 4.99 7.56
C GLY A 146 12.38 4.20 6.29
N PHE A 147 11.51 4.34 5.29
CA PHE A 147 11.57 3.66 4.02
C PHE A 147 11.01 4.56 2.91
N ASN A 148 11.78 4.76 1.87
CA ASN A 148 11.40 5.58 0.74
C ASN A 148 11.73 4.83 -0.55
N TYR A 149 10.99 5.15 -1.63
CA TYR A 149 11.30 4.59 -2.92
C TYR A 149 10.92 5.53 -4.07
N ILE A 150 11.60 5.37 -5.17
CA ILE A 150 11.29 6.02 -6.45
C ILE A 150 11.04 4.91 -7.46
N VAL A 151 9.98 5.09 -8.24
CA VAL A 151 9.68 4.26 -9.40
C VAL A 151 9.92 5.09 -10.64
N THR A 152 10.75 4.59 -11.55
CA THR A 152 11.08 5.24 -12.82
C THR A 152 10.69 4.36 -14.00
N TYR A 153 10.29 4.99 -15.09
CA TYR A 153 9.95 4.31 -16.34
C TYR A 153 10.85 4.85 -17.46
N TYR A 154 11.37 3.94 -18.26
CA TYR A 154 12.28 4.21 -19.35
C TYR A 154 11.63 3.87 -20.71
N PRO A 155 12.10 4.46 -21.82
CA PRO A 155 11.56 4.16 -23.15
C PRO A 155 11.79 2.72 -23.60
N SER A 156 12.86 2.06 -23.12
CA SER A 156 13.17 0.67 -23.42
C SER A 156 13.89 -0.03 -22.26
N VAL A 157 13.97 -1.35 -22.33
CA VAL A 157 14.72 -2.17 -21.37
C VAL A 157 16.22 -1.84 -21.46
N GLU A 158 16.75 -1.61 -22.67
CA GLU A 158 18.15 -1.30 -22.90
C GLU A 158 18.53 0.06 -22.29
N GLU A 159 17.64 1.05 -22.39
CA GLU A 159 17.89 2.37 -21.76
C GLU A 159 17.82 2.28 -20.25
N ARG A 160 16.90 1.47 -19.71
CA ARG A 160 16.87 1.18 -18.29
C ARG A 160 18.15 0.48 -17.83
N ASP A 161 18.59 -0.56 -18.54
CA ASP A 161 19.78 -1.34 -18.19
C ASP A 161 21.06 -0.49 -18.22
N ALA A 162 21.14 0.47 -19.13
CA ALA A 162 22.25 1.43 -19.18
C ALA A 162 22.35 2.34 -17.95
N MET A 163 21.29 2.45 -17.16
CA MET A 163 21.23 3.25 -15.94
C MET A 163 21.44 2.42 -14.65
N LEU A 164 21.51 1.10 -14.76
CA LEU A 164 21.79 0.24 -13.61
C LEU A 164 23.27 0.36 -13.20
N PRO A 165 23.60 0.14 -11.92
CA PRO A 165 24.97 0.12 -11.45
C PRO A 165 25.82 -0.94 -12.16
N ASP A 166 27.07 -0.59 -12.50
CA ASP A 166 28.06 -1.55 -13.02
C ASP A 166 28.62 -2.42 -11.86
N ALA A 167 27.76 -3.28 -11.31
CA ALA A 167 28.06 -4.16 -10.20
C ALA A 167 27.31 -5.49 -10.40
N GLU A 168 27.74 -6.52 -9.69
CA GLU A 168 27.03 -7.80 -9.71
C GLU A 168 25.75 -7.70 -8.88
N PRO A 169 24.55 -7.95 -9.45
CA PRO A 169 23.30 -7.90 -8.72
C PRO A 169 23.12 -9.12 -7.81
N VAL A 170 22.37 -8.93 -6.73
CA VAL A 170 21.71 -10.03 -6.04
C VAL A 170 20.40 -10.31 -6.76
N GLU A 171 20.24 -11.53 -7.26
CA GLU A 171 19.00 -11.97 -7.89
C GLU A 171 17.98 -12.41 -6.84
N LEU A 172 16.82 -11.80 -6.87
CA LEU A 172 15.65 -12.15 -6.07
C LEU A 172 14.60 -12.73 -7.02
N SER A 173 14.30 -14.01 -6.90
CA SER A 173 13.38 -14.69 -7.81
C SER A 173 12.23 -15.33 -7.05
N ASN A 174 11.04 -15.29 -7.65
CA ASN A 174 9.90 -16.11 -7.28
C ASN A 174 9.28 -16.74 -8.53
N ASP A 175 8.13 -17.42 -8.40
CA ASP A 175 7.46 -18.10 -9.52
C ASP A 175 6.92 -17.11 -10.59
N GLN A 176 6.93 -15.81 -10.33
CA GLN A 176 6.33 -14.78 -11.19
C GLN A 176 7.37 -13.95 -11.93
N CYS A 177 8.47 -13.58 -11.27
CA CYS A 177 9.49 -12.73 -11.87
C CYS A 177 10.87 -12.89 -11.21
N THR A 178 11.90 -12.37 -11.90
CA THR A 178 13.24 -12.18 -11.38
C THR A 178 13.52 -10.69 -11.21
N ILE A 179 14.08 -10.31 -10.08
CA ILE A 179 14.45 -8.95 -9.73
C ILE A 179 15.95 -8.91 -9.53
N GLN A 180 16.62 -8.02 -10.21
CA GLN A 180 18.02 -7.66 -9.97
C GLN A 180 18.08 -6.57 -8.90
N SER A 181 18.83 -6.78 -7.83
CA SER A 181 19.00 -5.82 -6.74
C SER A 181 20.47 -5.48 -6.56
N PHE A 182 20.81 -4.21 -6.72
CA PHE A 182 22.16 -3.65 -6.59
C PHE A 182 22.23 -2.83 -5.32
N GLU A 183 23.15 -3.17 -4.43
CA GLU A 183 23.44 -2.34 -3.27
C GLU A 183 24.37 -1.20 -3.68
N THR A 184 24.10 0.01 -3.21
CA THR A 184 24.93 1.17 -3.48
C THR A 184 25.80 1.52 -2.28
N THR A 185 26.91 2.24 -2.53
CA THR A 185 27.86 2.67 -1.47
C THR A 185 27.42 3.98 -0.79
N ALA A 186 26.12 4.11 -0.46
CA ALA A 186 25.60 5.27 0.25
C ALA A 186 25.72 5.11 1.78
N ASP A 187 25.70 6.22 2.52
CA ASP A 187 25.75 6.21 3.99
C ASP A 187 24.48 5.59 4.63
N VAL A 188 23.37 5.62 3.89
CA VAL A 188 22.09 5.01 4.26
C VAL A 188 21.85 3.81 3.35
N PRO A 189 21.34 2.68 3.86
CA PRO A 189 21.01 1.53 3.03
C PRO A 189 20.22 1.94 1.80
N THR A 190 20.78 1.71 0.62
CA THR A 190 20.21 2.17 -0.67
C THR A 190 20.41 1.10 -1.72
N TYR A 191 19.32 0.76 -2.40
CA TYR A 191 19.28 -0.30 -3.41
C TYR A 191 18.68 0.22 -4.71
N VAL A 192 19.30 -0.13 -5.82
CA VAL A 192 18.69 -0.01 -7.15
C VAL A 192 18.15 -1.38 -7.52
N MET A 193 16.90 -1.43 -7.95
CA MET A 193 16.25 -2.69 -8.31
C MET A 193 15.64 -2.60 -9.70
N ALA A 194 15.63 -3.71 -10.42
CA ALA A 194 15.02 -3.80 -11.74
C ALA A 194 14.36 -5.17 -11.92
N VAL A 195 13.12 -5.19 -12.40
CA VAL A 195 12.43 -6.43 -12.76
C VAL A 195 12.86 -6.83 -14.17
N GLU A 196 13.29 -8.05 -14.35
CA GLU A 196 13.76 -8.54 -15.64
C GLU A 196 12.68 -8.42 -16.73
N GLY A 197 13.08 -7.93 -17.89
CA GLY A 197 12.18 -7.75 -19.06
C GLY A 197 11.22 -6.56 -18.97
N THR A 198 11.23 -5.77 -17.87
CA THR A 198 10.40 -4.56 -17.75
C THR A 198 11.22 -3.29 -18.03
N GLN A 199 10.54 -2.19 -18.35
CA GLN A 199 11.14 -0.87 -18.56
C GLN A 199 11.25 -0.05 -17.26
N SER A 200 10.95 -0.65 -16.10
CA SER A 200 10.92 0.03 -14.83
C SER A 200 12.17 -0.24 -13.99
N ALA A 201 12.65 0.78 -13.29
CA ALA A 201 13.65 0.64 -12.25
C ALA A 201 13.16 1.31 -10.95
N PHE A 202 13.70 0.83 -9.84
CA PHE A 202 13.31 1.25 -8.50
C PHE A 202 14.55 1.63 -7.72
N LEU A 203 14.50 2.80 -7.09
CA LEU A 203 15.50 3.22 -6.12
C LEU A 203 14.84 3.16 -4.74
N VAL A 204 15.45 2.42 -3.83
CA VAL A 204 14.91 2.16 -2.49
C VAL A 204 15.94 2.58 -1.46
N TRP A 205 15.56 3.41 -0.47
CA TRP A 205 16.49 3.85 0.57
C TRP A 205 15.81 4.15 1.90
N GLY A 206 16.59 4.12 2.97
CA GLY A 206 16.15 4.38 4.33
C GLY A 206 16.63 3.33 5.31
N ASP A 207 16.42 3.55 6.60
CA ASP A 207 16.89 2.64 7.65
C ASP A 207 16.26 1.24 7.56
N LYS A 208 15.04 1.15 6.98
CA LYS A 208 14.32 -0.10 6.76
C LYS A 208 14.48 -0.67 5.34
N ALA A 209 15.25 -0.02 4.47
CA ALA A 209 15.33 -0.38 3.06
C ALA A 209 15.84 -1.81 2.83
N GLU A 210 16.74 -2.32 3.66
CA GLU A 210 17.27 -3.68 3.55
C GLU A 210 16.17 -4.74 3.71
N GLU A 211 15.26 -4.56 4.65
CA GLU A 211 14.16 -5.48 4.94
C GLU A 211 13.01 -5.25 3.95
N GLU A 212 12.57 -3.99 3.81
CA GLU A 212 11.37 -3.65 3.03
C GLU A 212 11.54 -3.87 1.53
N ARG A 213 12.75 -3.79 0.97
CA ARG A 213 12.99 -4.10 -0.44
C ARG A 213 12.59 -5.52 -0.83
N LEU A 214 12.59 -6.46 0.11
CA LEU A 214 12.20 -7.85 -0.12
C LEU A 214 10.67 -8.04 -0.12
N ASN A 215 9.95 -7.09 0.46
CA ASN A 215 8.50 -7.10 0.58
C ASN A 215 7.80 -6.28 -0.52
N LEU A 216 8.56 -5.53 -1.33
CA LEU A 216 8.00 -4.71 -2.40
C LEU A 216 7.25 -5.55 -3.42
N PRO A 217 6.01 -5.18 -3.79
CA PRO A 217 5.21 -5.90 -4.78
C PRO A 217 5.66 -5.53 -6.20
N LEU A 218 6.91 -5.89 -6.56
CA LEU A 218 7.50 -5.57 -7.87
C LEU A 218 7.14 -6.55 -8.97
N CYS A 219 6.77 -7.78 -8.63
CA CYS A 219 6.28 -8.74 -9.60
C CYS A 219 4.81 -8.44 -9.87
N ALA A 220 4.51 -7.91 -11.06
CA ALA A 220 3.13 -7.65 -11.48
C ALA A 220 2.32 -8.96 -11.42
N SER A 221 1.14 -8.89 -10.82
CA SER A 221 0.15 -9.97 -10.73
C SER A 221 -0.65 -10.10 -12.03
#